data_e1ce0e38d28d160bf1a77b047d5b7073
#
_entry.id   e1ce0e38d28d160bf1a77b047d5b7073
#
_cell.length_a   1.000
_cell.length_b   1.000
_cell.length_c   1.000
_cell.angle_alpha   90.00
_cell.angle_beta   90.00
_cell.angle_gamma   90.00
#
_symmetry.space_group_name_H-M   'P 1'
#
loop_
_entity.id
_entity.type
_entity.pdbx_description
1 polymer ?
#
loop_
_entity_poly.entity_id
_entity_poly.type
_entity_poly.pdbx_seq_one_letter_code
_entity_poly.pdbx_strand_id
1 'polypeptide(L)'
;KIIRIFTPQPDQTQYIAIFLLEPFWLFSRGMAVTCYYMENEFQYPIGIGKVLSIQSDGKIQVAIKNNLTIHEDIFKKLLDNNKDDIENTTIRPYVEIEEVL
;
A
#
# COMPACT_ATOMS: atom_id res chain seq x y z
N LYS A 1 -9.57 2.81 2.43
CA LYS A 1 -8.99 3.04 3.75
C LYS A 1 -8.31 1.77 4.26
N ILE A 2 -7.15 1.93 4.85
CA ILE A 2 -6.37 0.79 5.37
C ILE A 2 -6.98 0.32 6.68
N ILE A 3 -7.31 -0.98 6.76
CA ILE A 3 -7.83 -1.58 7.98
C ILE A 3 -6.70 -2.05 8.87
N ARG A 4 -5.73 -2.77 8.28
CA ARG A 4 -4.63 -3.37 9.01
C ARG A 4 -3.49 -3.73 8.07
N ILE A 5 -2.27 -3.82 8.61
CA ILE A 5 -1.08 -4.16 7.85
C ILE A 5 -0.44 -5.41 8.46
N PHE A 6 -0.02 -6.33 7.58
CA PHE A 6 0.53 -7.62 7.97
C PHE A 6 1.95 -7.80 7.41
N THR A 7 2.76 -8.55 8.14
CA THR A 7 4.04 -9.02 7.65
C THR A 7 3.79 -10.07 6.54
N PRO A 8 4.51 -10.01 5.42
CA PRO A 8 4.35 -11.00 4.35
C PRO A 8 4.66 -12.41 4.81
N GLN A 9 4.01 -13.39 4.19
CA GLN A 9 4.29 -14.81 4.41
C GLN A 9 5.70 -15.15 3.89
N PRO A 10 6.32 -16.25 4.36
CA PRO A 10 7.66 -16.63 3.92
C PRO A 10 7.83 -16.82 2.42
N ASP A 11 6.75 -17.15 1.70
CA ASP A 11 6.75 -17.29 0.24
C ASP A 11 6.53 -15.96 -0.51
N GLN A 12 6.38 -14.86 0.21
CA GLN A 12 6.11 -13.53 -0.33
C GLN A 12 7.29 -12.58 -0.07
N THR A 13 8.51 -13.07 -0.20
CA THR A 13 9.72 -12.33 0.19
C THR A 13 9.99 -11.09 -0.66
N GLN A 14 9.39 -10.98 -1.82
CA GLN A 14 9.50 -9.80 -2.68
C GLN A 14 8.73 -8.59 -2.13
N TYR A 15 7.85 -8.81 -1.15
CA TYR A 15 7.06 -7.74 -0.54
C TYR A 15 7.52 -7.46 0.87
N ILE A 16 7.31 -6.23 1.33
CA ILE A 16 7.64 -5.82 2.70
C ILE A 16 6.40 -5.69 3.59
N ALA A 17 5.24 -5.55 3.00
CA ALA A 17 3.99 -5.41 3.75
C ALA A 17 2.80 -5.85 2.93
N ILE A 18 1.81 -6.41 3.60
CA ILE A 18 0.51 -6.74 3.01
C ILE A 18 -0.53 -5.85 3.70
N PHE A 19 -1.23 -5.05 2.93
CA PHE A 19 -2.24 -4.13 3.42
C PHE A 19 -3.63 -4.70 3.21
N LEU A 20 -4.45 -4.68 4.24
CA LEU A 20 -5.86 -5.00 4.13
C LEU A 20 -6.65 -3.69 4.06
N LEU A 21 -7.38 -3.51 2.97
CA LEU A 21 -8.16 -2.29 2.72
C LEU A 21 -9.65 -2.56 2.80
N GLU A 22 -10.41 -1.52 3.13
CA GLU A 22 -11.85 -1.53 3.00
C GLU A 22 -12.26 -1.72 1.54
N PRO A 23 -13.45 -2.27 1.27
CA PRO A 23 -13.92 -2.42 -0.10
C PRO A 23 -13.91 -1.12 -0.87
N PHE A 24 -13.43 -1.16 -2.10
CA PHE A 24 -13.42 -0.01 -2.97
C PHE A 24 -13.49 -0.45 -4.43
N TRP A 25 -14.48 0.05 -5.14
CA TRP A 25 -14.82 -0.42 -6.48
C TRP A 25 -13.75 -0.15 -7.54
N LEU A 26 -12.84 0.81 -7.31
CA LEU A 26 -11.77 1.11 -8.26
C LEU A 26 -10.67 0.07 -8.31
N PHE A 27 -10.55 -0.79 -7.28
CA PHE A 27 -9.50 -1.78 -7.26
C PHE A 27 -9.93 -3.06 -7.95
N SER A 28 -9.03 -3.61 -8.76
CA SER A 28 -9.19 -4.90 -9.42
C SER A 28 -7.99 -5.78 -9.12
N ARG A 29 -8.21 -7.09 -9.10
CA ARG A 29 -7.14 -8.06 -8.89
C ARG A 29 -6.02 -7.88 -9.91
N GLY A 30 -4.79 -7.86 -9.43
CA GLY A 30 -3.60 -7.67 -10.28
C GLY A 30 -3.28 -6.21 -10.61
N MET A 31 -4.15 -5.28 -10.25
CA MET A 31 -3.93 -3.86 -10.51
C MET A 31 -2.68 -3.36 -9.78
N ALA A 32 -1.85 -2.59 -10.48
CA ALA A 32 -0.72 -1.91 -9.87
C ALA A 32 -1.19 -0.77 -8.96
N VAL A 33 -0.51 -0.59 -7.85
CA VAL A 33 -0.83 0.46 -6.87
C VAL A 33 0.42 1.18 -6.41
N THR A 34 0.23 2.39 -5.90
CA THR A 34 1.26 3.16 -5.23
C THR A 34 0.83 3.45 -3.81
N CYS A 35 1.76 3.29 -2.88
CA CYS A 35 1.56 3.64 -1.48
C CYS A 35 2.14 5.01 -1.21
N TYR A 36 1.31 5.92 -0.71
CA TYR A 36 1.70 7.27 -0.37
C TYR A 36 1.65 7.51 1.12
N TYR A 37 2.57 8.33 1.61
CA TYR A 37 2.60 8.75 3.00
C TYR A 37 2.56 10.28 3.07
N MET A 38 1.75 10.81 3.97
CA MET A 38 1.63 12.26 4.16
C MET A 38 2.45 12.71 5.37
N GLU A 39 3.32 13.69 5.14
CA GLU A 39 4.12 14.31 6.18
C GLU A 39 4.17 15.82 5.93
N ASN A 40 3.87 16.61 6.94
CA ASN A 40 3.86 18.08 6.85
C ASN A 40 3.02 18.59 5.69
N GLU A 41 1.82 18.03 5.51
CA GLU A 41 0.88 18.37 4.43
C GLU A 41 1.33 17.96 3.03
N PHE A 42 2.51 17.36 2.89
CA PHE A 42 2.98 16.84 1.61
C PHE A 42 2.80 15.34 1.55
N GLN A 43 2.30 14.86 0.42
CA GLN A 43 2.13 13.45 0.15
C GLN A 43 3.21 12.97 -0.82
N TYR A 44 3.92 11.91 -0.45
CA TYR A 44 4.97 11.36 -1.30
C TYR A 44 4.91 9.84 -1.35
N PRO A 45 5.36 9.24 -2.47
CA PRO A 45 5.32 7.79 -2.61
C PRO A 45 6.38 7.13 -1.75
N ILE A 46 5.99 6.06 -1.06
CA ILE A 46 6.91 5.26 -0.24
C ILE A 46 7.06 3.82 -0.74
N GLY A 47 6.20 3.39 -1.63
CA GLY A 47 6.28 2.05 -2.18
C GLY A 47 5.32 1.82 -3.32
N ILE A 48 5.55 0.74 -4.05
CA ILE A 48 4.69 0.30 -5.14
C ILE A 48 4.30 -1.15 -4.89
N GLY A 49 3.22 -1.57 -5.52
CA GLY A 49 2.76 -2.94 -5.36
C GLY A 49 1.62 -3.28 -6.27
N LYS A 50 0.84 -4.26 -5.84
CA LYS A 50 -0.32 -4.71 -6.60
C LYS A 50 -1.41 -5.27 -5.70
N VAL A 51 -2.63 -5.27 -6.23
CA VAL A 51 -3.75 -5.94 -5.60
C VAL A 51 -3.56 -7.46 -5.76
N LEU A 52 -3.40 -8.15 -4.63
CA LEU A 52 -3.26 -9.62 -4.63
C LEU A 52 -4.59 -10.31 -4.80
N SER A 53 -5.59 -9.88 -4.06
CA SER A 53 -6.91 -10.50 -4.08
C SER A 53 -7.98 -9.56 -3.56
N ILE A 54 -9.21 -9.87 -3.93
CA ILE A 54 -10.40 -9.24 -3.37
C ILE A 54 -11.17 -10.35 -2.68
N GLN A 55 -11.37 -10.21 -1.37
CA GLN A 55 -12.03 -11.21 -0.55
C GLN A 55 -13.54 -11.26 -0.82
N SER A 56 -14.18 -12.34 -0.39
CA SER A 56 -15.63 -12.49 -0.56
C SER A 56 -16.43 -11.39 0.14
N ASP A 57 -15.87 -10.80 1.20
CA ASP A 57 -16.50 -9.68 1.92
C ASP A 57 -16.16 -8.31 1.27
N GLY A 58 -15.42 -8.32 0.15
CA GLY A 58 -15.05 -7.12 -0.57
C GLY A 58 -13.75 -6.47 -0.11
N LYS A 59 -13.17 -6.91 1.01
CA LYS A 59 -11.89 -6.37 1.48
C LYS A 59 -10.78 -6.71 0.50
N ILE A 60 -9.82 -5.81 0.39
CA ILE A 60 -8.79 -5.87 -0.65
C ILE A 60 -7.43 -6.12 0.00
N GLN A 61 -6.73 -7.13 -0.48
CA GLN A 61 -5.36 -7.42 -0.05
C GLN A 61 -4.39 -6.83 -1.07
N VAL A 62 -3.51 -5.96 -0.59
CA VAL A 62 -2.53 -5.27 -1.42
C VAL A 62 -1.13 -5.57 -0.91
N ALA A 63 -0.25 -6.01 -1.80
CA ALA A 63 1.16 -6.27 -1.47
C ALA A 63 2.02 -5.08 -1.90
N ILE A 64 2.87 -4.59 -1.00
CA ILE A 64 3.70 -3.41 -1.24
C ILE A 64 5.17 -3.77 -1.15
N LYS A 65 5.95 -3.23 -2.08
CA LYS A 65 7.41 -3.24 -2.08
C LYS A 65 7.92 -1.87 -1.68
N ASN A 66 9.02 -1.86 -0.93
CA ASN A 66 9.78 -0.64 -0.73
C ASN A 66 11.07 -0.74 -1.52
N ASN A 67 11.17 0.03 -2.60
CA ASN A 67 12.37 0.04 -3.43
C ASN A 67 13.41 1.06 -2.95
N LEU A 68 13.05 1.85 -1.91
CA LEU A 68 13.90 2.90 -1.38
C LEU A 68 14.13 2.67 0.11
N THR A 69 15.35 2.40 0.49
CA THR A 69 15.71 2.14 1.89
C THR A 69 15.42 3.32 2.83
N ILE A 70 15.30 4.52 2.28
CA ILE A 70 15.02 5.73 3.07
C ILE A 70 13.66 5.69 3.77
N HIS A 71 12.77 4.78 3.37
CA HIS A 71 11.42 4.67 3.95
C HIS A 71 11.28 3.51 4.94
N GLU A 72 12.37 2.85 5.32
CA GLU A 72 12.32 1.70 6.22
C GLU A 72 11.67 2.02 7.56
N ASP A 73 11.96 3.18 8.13
CA ASP A 73 11.39 3.58 9.42
C ASP A 73 9.88 3.74 9.37
N ILE A 74 9.38 4.28 8.26
CA ILE A 74 7.93 4.41 8.05
C ILE A 74 7.28 3.03 7.97
N PHE A 75 7.87 2.11 7.22
CA PHE A 75 7.32 0.76 7.08
C PHE A 75 7.36 -0.03 8.40
N LYS A 76 8.37 0.17 9.23
CA LYS A 76 8.39 -0.42 10.57
C LYS A 76 7.18 0.01 11.40
N LYS A 77 6.90 1.31 11.41
CA LYS A 77 5.73 1.85 12.11
C LYS A 77 4.43 1.33 11.54
N LEU A 78 4.35 1.22 10.22
CA LEU A 78 3.17 0.68 9.56
C LEU A 78 2.95 -0.80 9.91
N LEU A 79 4.00 -1.60 9.95
CA LEU A 79 3.91 -3.01 10.33
C LEU A 79 3.51 -3.19 11.80
N ASP A 80 3.82 -2.23 12.65
CA ASP A 80 3.34 -2.20 14.04
C ASP A 80 1.88 -1.75 14.14
N ASN A 81 1.25 -1.43 13.01
CA ASN A 81 -0.12 -0.93 12.95
C ASN A 81 -0.32 0.33 13.78
N ASN A 82 0.67 1.22 13.76
CA ASN A 82 0.57 2.52 14.40
C ASN A 82 -0.55 3.32 13.75
N LYS A 83 -1.54 3.69 14.54
CA LYS A 83 -2.77 4.30 14.04
C LYS A 83 -2.52 5.60 13.28
N ASP A 84 -1.68 6.46 13.81
CA ASP A 84 -1.42 7.76 13.18
C ASP A 84 -0.71 7.58 11.83
N ASP A 85 0.24 6.65 11.76
CA ASP A 85 0.96 6.38 10.52
C ASP A 85 0.03 5.74 9.47
N ILE A 86 -0.86 4.86 9.90
CA ILE A 86 -1.87 4.27 9.00
C ILE A 86 -2.80 5.36 8.46
N GLU A 87 -3.24 6.29 9.29
CA GLU A 87 -4.10 7.39 8.85
C GLU A 87 -3.41 8.31 7.84
N ASN A 88 -2.09 8.43 7.93
CA ASN A 88 -1.30 9.23 6.98
C ASN A 88 -0.93 8.48 5.71
N THR A 89 -1.34 7.23 5.59
CA THR A 89 -0.97 6.36 4.47
C THR A 89 -2.18 6.13 3.56
N THR A 90 -1.96 6.23 2.27
CA THR A 90 -2.99 6.04 1.26
C THR A 90 -2.49 5.10 0.17
N ILE A 91 -3.34 4.16 -0.24
CA ILE A 91 -3.08 3.30 -1.38
C ILE A 91 -3.93 3.80 -2.55
N ARG A 92 -3.29 4.06 -3.67
CA ARG A 92 -3.98 4.51 -4.89
C ARG A 92 -3.66 3.60 -6.05
N PRO A 93 -4.61 3.40 -6.98
CA PRO A 93 -4.30 2.74 -8.23
C PRO A 93 -3.15 3.48 -8.92
N TYR A 94 -2.20 2.71 -9.44
CA TYR A 94 -1.14 3.29 -10.26
C TYR A 94 -1.72 3.61 -11.63
N VAL A 95 -1.63 4.86 -12.01
CA VAL A 95 -2.02 5.31 -13.35
C VAL A 95 -0.76 5.81 -14.02
N GLU A 96 -0.34 5.11 -15.06
CA GLU A 96 0.72 5.62 -15.92
C GLU A 96 0.12 6.75 -16.76
N ILE A 97 0.48 7.97 -16.39
CA ILE A 97 0.07 9.13 -17.18
C ILE A 97 1.11 9.31 -18.26
N GLU A 98 0.76 8.92 -19.48
CA GLU A 98 1.51 9.39 -20.62
C GLU A 98 1.32 10.89 -20.68
N GLU A 99 2.40 11.63 -20.51
CA GLU A 99 2.32 13.05 -20.72
C GLU A 99 1.99 13.33 -22.18
N VAL A 100 0.79 13.81 -22.36
CA VAL A 100 0.37 14.35 -23.64
C VAL A 100 0.62 15.85 -23.58
N LEU A 101 1.73 16.23 -24.07
CA LEU A 101 2.05 17.63 -24.21
C LEU A 101 1.89 18.08 -25.66
#